data_dfdb17e691ae27642d1da8b4e070df57
#
_entry.id   dfdb17e691ae27642d1da8b4e070df57
#
_cell.length_a   1.000
_cell.length_b   1.000
_cell.length_c   1.000
_cell.angle_alpha   90.00
_cell.angle_beta   90.00
_cell.angle_gamma   90.00
#
_symmetry.space_group_name_H-M   'P 1'
#
loop_
_entity.id
_entity.type
_entity.pdbx_description
1 polymer ?
#
loop_
_entity_poly.entity_id
_entity_poly.type
_entity_poly.pdbx_seq_one_letter_code
_entity_poly.pdbx_strand_id
1 'polypeptide(L)'
;YDLLLYWVLMRNQVKNAIDGFGRDLETDLDSGEFIPSEELEYSELRWGKYKEEMTIFHLHGTLPIFDTGINIVKVEYDNAHYLLENVKERIDNKEYPIFVTAGNGEEKLNHIMHNKYLTHCYDQLCAIEGSLITFGFNFGKYDYHIINAVNKAAKMGKKVKDKLWSVYIGVYSDEDLEYINEIK
;
A
#
# COMPACT_ATOMS: atom_id res chain seq x y z
N TYR A 1 2.19 8.39 -0.99
CA TYR A 1 2.46 8.61 0.46
C TYR A 1 1.38 9.42 1.16
N ASP A 2 0.64 10.28 0.42
CA ASP A 2 -0.38 11.16 0.95
C ASP A 2 -1.73 10.46 1.17
N LEU A 3 -2.72 11.23 1.58
CA LEU A 3 -4.09 10.76 1.80
C LEU A 3 -4.97 10.82 0.55
N LEU A 4 -4.46 11.40 -0.55
CA LEU A 4 -5.28 11.76 -1.70
C LEU A 4 -5.97 10.55 -2.33
N LEU A 5 -5.23 9.48 -2.57
CA LEU A 5 -5.80 8.25 -3.13
C LEU A 5 -6.91 7.71 -2.23
N TYR A 6 -6.65 7.62 -0.92
CA TYR A 6 -7.62 7.12 0.04
C TYR A 6 -8.89 7.98 0.06
N TRP A 7 -8.75 9.31 0.09
CA TRP A 7 -9.90 10.21 0.02
C TRP A 7 -10.70 10.06 -1.27
N VAL A 8 -10.02 9.96 -2.41
CA VAL A 8 -10.71 9.79 -3.70
C VAL A 8 -11.50 8.49 -3.72
N LEU A 9 -10.92 7.40 -3.26
CA LEU A 9 -11.57 6.09 -3.22
C LEU A 9 -12.79 6.08 -2.29
N MET A 10 -12.65 6.62 -1.07
CA MET A 10 -13.73 6.68 -0.08
C MET A 10 -14.84 7.63 -0.53
N ARG A 11 -14.49 8.82 -0.99
CA ARG A 11 -15.46 9.81 -1.45
C ARG A 11 -16.31 9.31 -2.64
N ASN A 12 -15.71 8.53 -3.52
CA ASN A 12 -16.40 7.95 -4.67
C ASN A 12 -17.00 6.56 -4.39
N GLN A 13 -16.92 6.07 -3.16
CA GLN A 13 -17.47 4.78 -2.74
C GLN A 13 -17.02 3.61 -3.65
N VAL A 14 -15.74 3.57 -3.97
CA VAL A 14 -15.17 2.56 -4.87
C VAL A 14 -15.12 1.22 -4.15
N LYS A 15 -16.10 0.36 -4.43
CA LYS A 15 -16.31 -0.93 -3.73
C LYS A 15 -15.16 -1.92 -3.87
N ASN A 16 -14.42 -1.86 -4.98
CA ASN A 16 -13.33 -2.81 -5.28
C ASN A 16 -11.96 -2.29 -4.84
N ALA A 17 -11.91 -1.19 -4.09
CA ALA A 17 -10.67 -0.64 -3.55
C ALA A 17 -10.35 -1.27 -2.20
N ILE A 18 -9.84 -2.50 -2.20
CA ILE A 18 -9.55 -3.30 -1.01
C ILE A 18 -8.04 -3.25 -0.76
N ASP A 19 -7.63 -2.74 0.38
CA ASP A 19 -6.23 -2.60 0.78
C ASP A 19 -5.79 -3.59 1.87
N GLY A 20 -6.63 -4.60 2.13
CA GLY A 20 -6.36 -5.68 3.07
C GLY A 20 -6.71 -5.38 4.52
N PHE A 21 -7.16 -4.15 4.82
CA PHE A 21 -7.56 -3.75 6.16
C PHE A 21 -9.05 -4.00 6.39
N GLY A 22 -9.40 -4.38 7.60
CA GLY A 22 -10.78 -4.57 8.03
C GLY A 22 -10.93 -4.38 9.53
N ARG A 23 -12.17 -4.12 9.97
CA ARG A 23 -12.48 -4.02 11.39
C ARG A 23 -12.38 -5.40 12.03
N ASP A 24 -11.76 -5.48 13.19
CA ASP A 24 -11.98 -6.59 14.10
C ASP A 24 -13.32 -6.36 14.82
N LEU A 25 -14.04 -7.44 14.94
CA LEU A 25 -15.20 -7.45 15.83
C LEU A 25 -14.63 -7.56 17.24
N GLU A 26 -14.69 -6.46 17.97
CA GLU A 26 -14.33 -6.48 19.38
C GLU A 26 -15.48 -7.11 20.16
N THR A 27 -15.13 -7.99 21.10
CA THR A 27 -16.06 -8.59 22.04
C THR A 27 -15.86 -7.96 23.41
N ASP A 28 -16.94 -7.61 24.05
CA ASP A 28 -16.92 -7.22 25.45
C ASP A 28 -16.39 -8.39 26.30
N LEU A 29 -15.38 -8.14 27.14
CA LEU A 29 -14.67 -9.16 27.90
C LEU A 29 -15.56 -9.78 29.00
N ASP A 30 -16.55 -9.05 29.48
CA ASP A 30 -17.43 -9.48 30.57
C ASP A 30 -18.65 -10.24 30.05
N SER A 31 -19.28 -9.77 28.97
CA SER A 31 -20.48 -10.39 28.38
C SER A 31 -20.16 -11.40 27.29
N GLY A 32 -19.02 -11.31 26.62
CA GLY A 32 -18.67 -12.09 25.43
C GLY A 32 -19.47 -11.72 24.18
N GLU A 33 -20.26 -10.65 24.23
CA GLU A 33 -21.04 -10.14 23.12
C GLU A 33 -20.19 -9.19 22.23
N PHE A 34 -20.56 -9.08 20.95
CA PHE A 34 -19.89 -8.13 20.06
C PHE A 34 -20.26 -6.71 20.44
N ILE A 35 -19.23 -5.85 20.59
CA ILE A 35 -19.43 -4.42 20.80
C ILE A 35 -19.87 -3.82 19.46
N PRO A 36 -21.03 -3.15 19.39
CA PRO A 36 -21.47 -2.45 18.19
C PRO A 36 -20.43 -1.42 17.74
N SER A 37 -20.18 -1.32 16.45
CA SER A 37 -19.18 -0.40 15.88
C SER A 37 -19.45 1.08 16.19
N GLU A 38 -20.69 1.41 16.57
CA GLU A 38 -21.16 2.74 16.95
C GLU A 38 -20.73 3.13 18.37
N GLU A 39 -20.36 2.14 19.19
CA GLU A 39 -19.92 2.30 20.58
C GLU A 39 -18.37 2.32 20.71
N LEU A 40 -17.65 2.04 19.62
CA LEU A 40 -16.20 2.07 19.61
C LEU A 40 -15.72 3.52 19.39
N GLU A 41 -15.06 4.09 20.40
CA GLU A 41 -14.47 5.44 20.31
C GLU A 41 -13.41 5.56 19.21
N TYR A 42 -12.78 4.44 18.83
CA TYR A 42 -11.78 4.34 17.76
C TYR A 42 -11.99 3.06 16.95
N SER A 43 -12.35 3.19 15.70
CA SER A 43 -12.33 2.05 14.81
C SER A 43 -10.98 1.97 14.09
N GLU A 44 -10.10 1.13 14.61
CA GLU A 44 -8.88 0.77 13.91
C GLU A 44 -9.16 -0.37 12.93
N LEU A 45 -8.73 -0.17 11.69
CA LEU A 45 -8.74 -1.24 10.72
C LEU A 45 -7.44 -2.02 10.83
N ARG A 46 -7.51 -3.34 11.02
CA ARG A 46 -6.32 -4.22 11.10
C ARG A 46 -6.01 -4.85 9.75
N TRP A 47 -4.74 -4.86 9.39
CA TRP A 47 -4.28 -5.54 8.20
C TRP A 47 -4.34 -7.06 8.35
N GLY A 48 -4.70 -7.73 7.25
CA GLY A 48 -4.76 -9.18 7.16
C GLY A 48 -6.17 -9.72 7.02
N LYS A 49 -7.21 -8.96 7.40
CA LYS A 49 -8.59 -9.43 7.33
C LYS A 49 -9.06 -9.68 5.90
N TYR A 50 -8.67 -8.78 4.99
CA TYR A 50 -8.98 -8.88 3.55
C TYR A 50 -7.72 -9.01 2.69
N LYS A 51 -6.68 -9.62 3.24
CA LYS A 51 -5.37 -9.75 2.59
C LYS A 51 -5.45 -10.45 1.23
N GLU A 52 -6.25 -11.51 1.14
CA GLU A 52 -6.38 -12.30 -0.09
C GLU A 52 -7.24 -11.62 -1.17
N GLU A 53 -7.98 -10.57 -0.79
CA GLU A 53 -8.85 -9.81 -1.67
C GLU A 53 -8.23 -8.47 -2.10
N MET A 54 -6.98 -8.20 -1.71
CA MET A 54 -6.33 -6.91 -1.94
C MET A 54 -6.27 -6.55 -3.43
N THR A 55 -6.65 -5.31 -3.71
CA THR A 55 -6.55 -4.66 -5.03
C THR A 55 -5.77 -3.36 -4.97
N ILE A 56 -5.52 -2.83 -3.78
CA ILE A 56 -4.72 -1.62 -3.52
C ILE A 56 -3.50 -2.01 -2.69
N PHE A 57 -2.31 -1.65 -3.18
CA PHE A 57 -1.03 -1.99 -2.55
C PHE A 57 -0.17 -0.73 -2.38
N HIS A 58 0.13 -0.37 -1.15
CA HIS A 58 0.98 0.78 -0.84
C HIS A 58 2.44 0.32 -0.69
N LEU A 59 3.17 0.21 -1.80
CA LEU A 59 4.52 -0.35 -1.85
C LEU A 59 5.54 0.33 -0.93
N HIS A 60 5.37 1.61 -0.68
CA HIS A 60 6.23 2.41 0.20
C HIS A 60 5.49 2.90 1.46
N GLY A 61 4.34 2.33 1.76
CA GLY A 61 3.50 2.80 2.85
C GLY A 61 2.68 4.05 2.51
N THR A 62 1.95 4.54 3.49
CA THR A 62 1.09 5.73 3.36
C THR A 62 0.75 6.28 4.75
N LEU A 63 0.35 7.56 4.81
CA LEU A 63 0.07 8.28 6.07
C LEU A 63 -0.89 7.60 7.04
N PRO A 64 -2.00 6.98 6.60
CA PRO A 64 -2.94 6.40 7.55
C PRO A 64 -2.56 5.02 8.09
N ILE A 65 -1.42 4.43 7.69
CA ILE A 65 -1.00 3.09 8.10
C ILE A 65 0.12 3.18 9.13
N PHE A 66 -0.07 2.50 10.27
CA PHE A 66 0.86 2.51 11.41
C PHE A 66 1.24 1.09 11.79
N ASP A 67 2.47 0.92 12.29
CA ASP A 67 2.93 -0.32 12.90
C ASP A 67 3.00 -0.12 14.41
N THR A 68 2.13 -0.80 15.15
CA THR A 68 2.08 -0.72 16.61
C THR A 68 3.06 -1.68 17.30
N GLY A 69 3.87 -2.40 16.52
CA GLY A 69 4.76 -3.47 16.99
C GLY A 69 4.05 -4.81 17.24
N ILE A 70 2.72 -4.80 17.38
CA ILE A 70 1.88 -5.99 17.54
C ILE A 70 1.04 -6.21 16.28
N ASN A 71 0.41 -5.14 15.81
CA ASN A 71 -0.46 -5.14 14.64
C ASN A 71 -0.08 -4.02 13.67
N ILE A 72 -0.40 -4.22 12.40
CA ILE A 72 -0.40 -3.13 11.42
C ILE A 72 -1.83 -2.66 11.31
N VAL A 73 -2.05 -1.39 11.59
CA VAL A 73 -3.37 -0.77 11.67
C VAL A 73 -3.49 0.40 10.71
N LYS A 74 -4.71 0.68 10.29
CA LYS A 74 -5.02 1.84 9.46
C LYS A 74 -6.08 2.68 10.15
N VAL A 75 -5.84 3.99 10.17
CA VAL A 75 -6.84 4.98 10.59
C VAL A 75 -8.00 4.96 9.60
N GLU A 76 -9.21 4.78 10.11
CA GLU A 76 -10.42 4.75 9.31
C GLU A 76 -10.81 6.15 8.81
N TYR A 77 -11.33 6.19 7.60
CA TYR A 77 -12.03 7.36 7.08
C TYR A 77 -13.45 7.37 7.66
N ASP A 78 -13.73 8.35 8.49
CA ASP A 78 -14.98 8.52 9.19
C ASP A 78 -15.54 9.93 8.90
N ASN A 79 -16.85 10.08 8.88
CA ASN A 79 -17.50 11.37 8.70
C ASN A 79 -17.52 12.24 9.99
N ALA A 80 -17.30 11.62 11.15
CA ALA A 80 -17.29 12.29 12.44
C ALA A 80 -15.90 12.85 12.80
N HIS A 81 -14.83 12.22 12.29
CA HIS A 81 -13.45 12.58 12.62
C HIS A 81 -12.65 12.79 11.33
N TYR A 82 -11.97 13.92 11.24
CA TYR A 82 -11.12 14.21 10.07
C TYR A 82 -9.90 13.30 10.07
N LEU A 83 -9.74 12.51 9.03
CA LEU A 83 -8.63 11.57 8.87
C LEU A 83 -7.25 12.22 9.12
N LEU A 84 -7.06 13.46 8.67
CA LEU A 84 -5.81 14.19 8.87
C LEU A 84 -5.54 14.51 10.33
N GLU A 85 -6.58 14.83 11.10
CA GLU A 85 -6.48 15.12 12.53
C GLU A 85 -6.09 13.87 13.30
N ASN A 86 -6.72 12.74 13.01
CA ASN A 86 -6.39 11.45 13.63
C ASN A 86 -4.94 11.02 13.32
N VAL A 87 -4.50 11.19 12.07
CA VAL A 87 -3.09 10.91 11.70
C VAL A 87 -2.14 11.84 12.47
N LYS A 88 -2.48 13.13 12.59
CA LYS A 88 -1.67 14.10 13.32
C LYS A 88 -1.58 13.77 14.80
N GLU A 89 -2.69 13.42 15.45
CA GLU A 89 -2.72 13.02 16.86
C GLU A 89 -1.80 11.83 17.14
N ARG A 90 -1.81 10.81 16.29
CA ARG A 90 -0.87 9.68 16.40
C ARG A 90 0.59 10.11 16.31
N ILE A 91 0.91 10.99 15.36
CA ILE A 91 2.28 11.52 15.20
C ILE A 91 2.69 12.33 16.45
N ASP A 92 1.79 13.15 17.01
CA ASP A 92 2.04 13.90 18.24
C ASP A 92 2.28 12.97 19.45
N ASN A 93 1.62 11.79 19.46
CA ASN A 93 1.81 10.71 20.43
C ASN A 93 3.06 9.84 20.15
N LYS A 94 3.91 10.22 19.18
CA LYS A 94 5.13 9.49 18.78
C LYS A 94 4.88 8.15 18.08
N GLU A 95 3.69 7.95 17.55
CA GLU A 95 3.40 6.88 16.62
C GLU A 95 3.69 7.36 15.21
N TYR A 96 4.47 6.60 14.44
CA TYR A 96 4.88 7.04 13.12
C TYR A 96 4.26 6.17 12.03
N PRO A 97 3.76 6.80 10.94
CA PRO A 97 3.24 6.07 9.81
C PRO A 97 4.30 5.17 9.17
N ILE A 98 3.86 4.11 8.54
CA ILE A 98 4.75 3.26 7.75
C ILE A 98 5.11 4.00 6.46
N PHE A 99 6.38 4.41 6.39
CA PHE A 99 6.95 5.11 5.23
C PHE A 99 8.32 4.58 4.83
N VAL A 100 8.54 4.47 3.52
CA VAL A 100 9.84 4.22 2.92
C VAL A 100 10.15 5.33 1.93
N THR A 101 10.72 6.45 2.41
CA THR A 101 10.95 7.66 1.61
C THR A 101 12.41 7.91 1.28
N ALA A 102 13.33 7.50 2.15
CA ALA A 102 14.74 7.80 2.03
C ALA A 102 15.57 6.59 1.60
N GLY A 103 16.75 6.87 1.04
CA GLY A 103 17.73 5.85 0.67
C GLY A 103 17.73 5.50 -0.82
N ASN A 104 18.71 4.69 -1.19
CA ASN A 104 18.80 4.08 -2.52
C ASN A 104 17.85 2.88 -2.63
N GLY A 105 17.79 2.25 -3.80
CA GLY A 105 16.86 1.14 -4.05
C GLY A 105 17.09 -0.08 -3.15
N GLU A 106 18.33 -0.36 -2.72
CA GLU A 106 18.63 -1.46 -1.81
C GLU A 106 18.21 -1.14 -0.38
N GLU A 107 18.48 0.05 0.11
CA GLU A 107 18.05 0.52 1.43
C GLU A 107 16.53 0.56 1.54
N LYS A 108 15.84 1.07 0.51
CA LYS A 108 14.37 1.03 0.45
C LYS A 108 13.84 -0.40 0.48
N LEU A 109 14.44 -1.31 -0.28
CA LEU A 109 14.04 -2.71 -0.27
C LEU A 109 14.23 -3.36 1.11
N ASN A 110 15.34 -3.08 1.77
CA ASN A 110 15.59 -3.57 3.13
C ASN A 110 14.50 -3.08 4.09
N HIS A 111 14.12 -1.79 4.05
CA HIS A 111 13.01 -1.28 4.86
C HIS A 111 11.69 -1.96 4.53
N ILE A 112 11.38 -2.19 3.25
CA ILE A 112 10.19 -2.92 2.82
C ILE A 112 10.18 -4.34 3.42
N MET A 113 11.29 -5.06 3.36
CA MET A 113 11.39 -6.44 3.84
C MET A 113 11.28 -6.59 5.36
N HIS A 114 11.49 -5.53 6.13
CA HIS A 114 11.33 -5.54 7.58
C HIS A 114 9.87 -5.36 8.05
N ASN A 115 8.97 -4.96 7.17
CA ASN A 115 7.57 -4.77 7.51
C ASN A 115 6.67 -5.76 6.74
N LYS A 116 5.85 -6.52 7.45
CA LYS A 116 5.02 -7.60 6.88
C LYS A 116 4.05 -7.11 5.80
N TYR A 117 3.45 -5.93 5.98
CA TYR A 117 2.53 -5.35 5.00
C TYR A 117 3.26 -4.95 3.73
N LEU A 118 4.38 -4.21 3.87
CA LEU A 118 5.16 -3.76 2.73
C LEU A 118 5.78 -4.94 1.97
N THR A 119 6.27 -5.96 2.67
CA THR A 119 6.77 -7.20 2.07
C THR A 119 5.67 -7.85 1.22
N HIS A 120 4.45 -7.98 1.77
CA HIS A 120 3.33 -8.54 1.02
C HIS A 120 3.03 -7.71 -0.24
N CYS A 121 2.97 -6.38 -0.12
CA CYS A 121 2.75 -5.50 -1.28
C CYS A 121 3.84 -5.67 -2.35
N TYR A 122 5.10 -5.79 -1.93
CA TYR A 122 6.23 -5.98 -2.83
C TYR A 122 6.20 -7.35 -3.51
N ASP A 123 5.85 -8.41 -2.79
CA ASP A 123 5.72 -9.76 -3.33
C ASP A 123 4.59 -9.83 -4.37
N GLN A 124 3.48 -9.14 -4.14
CA GLN A 124 2.40 -9.03 -5.13
C GLN A 124 2.86 -8.31 -6.40
N LEU A 125 3.67 -7.25 -6.28
CA LEU A 125 4.28 -6.59 -7.45
C LEU A 125 5.22 -7.55 -8.20
N CYS A 126 6.02 -8.36 -7.49
CA CYS A 126 6.89 -9.35 -8.11
C CYS A 126 6.14 -10.47 -8.84
N ALA A 127 4.87 -10.68 -8.52
CA ALA A 127 4.03 -11.76 -9.03
C ALA A 127 2.92 -11.28 -9.97
N ILE A 128 2.91 -10.01 -10.38
CA ILE A 128 1.88 -9.50 -11.29
C ILE A 128 1.91 -10.22 -12.62
N GLU A 129 0.72 -10.47 -13.17
CA GLU A 129 0.50 -11.13 -14.44
C GLU A 129 -0.16 -10.17 -15.44
N GLY A 130 -0.08 -10.52 -16.72
CA GLY A 130 -0.75 -9.77 -17.77
C GLY A 130 -0.05 -8.48 -18.17
N SER A 131 -0.65 -7.32 -17.94
CA SER A 131 -0.15 -6.02 -18.36
C SER A 131 -0.02 -5.06 -17.19
N LEU A 132 1.11 -4.36 -17.11
CA LEU A 132 1.35 -3.28 -16.15
C LEU A 132 1.20 -1.93 -16.89
N ILE A 133 0.43 -1.02 -16.31
CA ILE A 133 0.37 0.37 -16.76
C ILE A 133 0.97 1.23 -15.65
N THR A 134 1.96 2.06 -15.98
CA THR A 134 2.57 3.00 -15.02
C THR A 134 2.14 4.43 -15.34
N PHE A 135 1.89 5.20 -14.30
CA PHE A 135 1.54 6.61 -14.39
C PHE A 135 2.23 7.39 -13.28
N GLY A 136 2.90 8.49 -13.65
CA GLY A 136 3.62 9.34 -12.70
C GLY A 136 4.84 8.65 -12.03
N PHE A 137 5.40 7.61 -12.65
CA PHE A 137 6.58 6.90 -12.18
C PHE A 137 7.72 7.08 -13.18
N ASN A 138 8.84 7.62 -12.72
CA ASN A 138 9.95 8.02 -13.60
C ASN A 138 11.06 6.98 -13.78
N PHE A 139 10.93 5.80 -13.18
CA PHE A 139 11.95 4.73 -13.24
C PHE A 139 13.35 5.18 -12.79
N GLY A 140 13.41 6.10 -11.84
CA GLY A 140 14.67 6.68 -11.36
C GLY A 140 15.55 5.67 -10.64
N LYS A 141 16.86 5.97 -10.58
CA LYS A 141 17.87 5.10 -9.93
C LYS A 141 17.58 4.78 -8.46
N TYR A 142 16.84 5.63 -7.77
CA TYR A 142 16.45 5.42 -6.38
C TYR A 142 15.27 4.43 -6.22
N ASP A 143 14.64 4.01 -7.32
CA ASP A 143 13.52 3.09 -7.33
C ASP A 143 13.86 1.77 -8.05
N TYR A 144 15.14 1.43 -8.06
CA TYR A 144 15.65 0.19 -8.67
C TYR A 144 14.98 -1.08 -8.13
N HIS A 145 14.55 -1.07 -6.87
CA HIS A 145 13.82 -2.18 -6.27
C HIS A 145 12.47 -2.42 -6.98
N ILE A 146 11.77 -1.37 -7.43
CA ILE A 146 10.53 -1.49 -8.21
C ILE A 146 10.84 -2.06 -9.60
N ILE A 147 11.88 -1.55 -10.27
CA ILE A 147 12.33 -2.08 -11.56
C ILE A 147 12.67 -3.57 -11.45
N ASN A 148 13.37 -3.95 -10.39
CA ASN A 148 13.70 -5.35 -10.13
C ASN A 148 12.45 -6.22 -9.87
N ALA A 149 11.43 -5.70 -9.19
CA ALA A 149 10.18 -6.41 -8.99
C ALA A 149 9.46 -6.65 -10.32
N VAL A 150 9.38 -5.64 -11.18
CA VAL A 150 8.80 -5.76 -12.55
C VAL A 150 9.60 -6.77 -13.39
N ASN A 151 10.93 -6.74 -13.31
CA ASN A 151 11.79 -7.71 -14.00
C ASN A 151 11.59 -9.14 -13.48
N LYS A 152 11.34 -9.32 -12.18
CA LYS A 152 10.98 -10.62 -11.60
C LYS A 152 9.64 -11.10 -12.16
N ALA A 153 8.61 -10.25 -12.16
CA ALA A 153 7.29 -10.57 -12.71
C ALA A 153 7.37 -11.00 -14.19
N ALA A 154 8.23 -10.35 -14.99
CA ALA A 154 8.44 -10.72 -16.39
C ALA A 154 9.16 -12.07 -16.58
N LYS A 155 9.96 -12.50 -15.60
CA LYS A 155 10.74 -13.75 -15.63
C LYS A 155 10.03 -14.90 -14.92
N MET A 156 9.11 -14.62 -14.01
CA MET A 156 8.36 -15.63 -13.29
C MET A 156 7.43 -16.40 -14.20
N GLY A 157 7.40 -17.70 -13.98
CA GLY A 157 6.50 -18.60 -14.70
C GLY A 157 7.17 -19.31 -15.88
N LYS A 158 7.22 -20.63 -15.77
CA LYS A 158 7.55 -21.51 -16.88
C LYS A 158 6.39 -21.63 -17.87
N LYS A 159 5.19 -21.22 -17.46
CA LYS A 159 3.98 -21.23 -18.28
C LYS A 159 3.73 -19.82 -18.82
N VAL A 160 3.41 -19.77 -20.08
CA VAL A 160 3.19 -18.53 -20.84
C VAL A 160 2.15 -17.61 -20.20
N LYS A 161 1.18 -18.13 -19.47
CA LYS A 161 0.08 -17.36 -18.85
C LYS A 161 0.39 -16.71 -17.50
N ASP A 162 1.45 -17.13 -16.83
CA ASP A 162 1.72 -16.77 -15.44
C ASP A 162 2.89 -15.77 -15.36
N LYS A 163 2.87 -14.71 -16.17
CA LYS A 163 3.90 -13.67 -16.15
C LYS A 163 3.40 -12.34 -16.68
N LEU A 164 4.19 -11.32 -16.39
CA LEU A 164 4.01 -9.99 -16.98
C LEU A 164 4.38 -10.02 -18.48
N TRP A 165 3.43 -9.63 -19.33
CA TRP A 165 3.57 -9.67 -20.79
C TRP A 165 3.97 -8.32 -21.38
N SER A 166 3.45 -7.24 -20.81
CA SER A 166 3.65 -5.91 -21.33
C SER A 166 3.69 -4.87 -20.23
N VAL A 167 4.51 -3.84 -20.43
CA VAL A 167 4.56 -2.66 -19.59
C VAL A 167 4.25 -1.45 -20.45
N TYR A 168 3.21 -0.72 -20.09
CA TYR A 168 2.84 0.54 -20.71
C TYR A 168 3.29 1.67 -19.80
N ILE A 169 4.19 2.52 -20.28
CA ILE A 169 4.77 3.59 -19.49
C ILE A 169 4.17 4.91 -19.93
N GLY A 170 3.46 5.57 -19.02
CA GLY A 170 2.99 6.92 -19.23
C GLY A 170 4.16 7.92 -19.15
N VAL A 171 4.42 8.63 -20.23
CA VAL A 171 5.44 9.69 -20.30
C VAL A 171 4.77 11.05 -20.36
N TYR A 172 5.37 12.05 -19.70
CA TYR A 172 4.84 13.41 -19.65
C TYR A 172 5.54 14.34 -20.66
N SER A 173 6.82 14.08 -20.96
CA SER A 173 7.63 14.91 -21.85
C SER A 173 8.45 14.07 -22.82
N ASP A 174 9.01 14.70 -23.85
CA ASP A 174 9.95 14.07 -24.78
C ASP A 174 11.25 13.65 -24.06
N GLU A 175 11.68 14.41 -23.04
CA GLU A 175 12.83 14.07 -22.21
C GLU A 175 12.60 12.77 -21.40
N ASP A 176 11.40 12.59 -20.85
CA ASP A 176 11.03 11.34 -20.21
C ASP A 176 11.06 10.16 -21.19
N LEU A 177 10.59 10.39 -22.42
CA LEU A 177 10.60 9.37 -23.46
C LEU A 177 12.02 8.96 -23.84
N GLU A 178 12.93 9.91 -23.99
CA GLU A 178 14.35 9.67 -24.28
C GLU A 178 14.97 8.85 -23.14
N TYR A 179 14.78 9.29 -21.88
CA TYR A 179 15.27 8.59 -20.71
C TYR A 179 14.79 7.15 -20.61
N ILE A 180 13.49 6.91 -20.84
CA ILE A 180 12.92 5.56 -20.80
C ILE A 180 13.50 4.67 -21.92
N ASN A 181 13.82 5.23 -23.08
CA ASN A 181 14.45 4.50 -24.16
C ASN A 181 15.92 4.12 -23.85
N GLU A 182 16.61 4.90 -23.04
CA GLU A 182 17.98 4.62 -22.60
C GLU A 182 18.07 3.49 -21.57
N ILE A 183 17.05 3.36 -20.70
CA ILE A 183 17.02 2.35 -19.61
C ILE A 183 16.40 1.00 -20.02
N LYS A 184 15.94 0.88 -21.26
CA LYS A 184 15.49 -0.41 -21.82
C LYS A 184 16.66 -1.38 -21.91
#